data_d6adb64d65b3d6e6d46914d9d06c87fe
#
_entry.id   d6adb64d65b3d6e6d46914d9d06c87fe
#
_cell.length_a   1.000
_cell.length_b   1.000
_cell.length_c   1.000
_cell.angle_alpha   90.00
_cell.angle_beta   90.00
_cell.angle_gamma   90.00
#
_symmetry.space_group_name_H-M   'P 1'
#
loop_
_entity.id
_entity.type
_entity.pdbx_description
1 polymer ?
#
loop_
_entity_poly.entity_id
_entity_poly.type
_entity_poly.pdbx_seq_one_letter_code
_entity_poly.pdbx_strand_id
1 'polypeptide(L)'
;DPRSAERLALNRGKWDTLPDIARTPQQAAGRAQVACGATHGVVERCNYACTACYLTDEANKTPDLPFEEVVAQLDELRKHLGPMAKVQLTAGEVTLLEPEELGRIVRYARSIGLDPMVMTNGQRFVDRPGYLETLVGEYGLRKISVHIDLTQRGRRGIPKPKSEAELRPVRDDFADRIRRVRRETGRRLHAAHTVTVTRENLDEVADVARWSLDHHDAFRMLSFQPVAEVGRTTDATDADGLSLDAVWARIREGVGLPLNRDALHFGHRACNIVCPLFVVSVGDRREVLECVPEGDERGLEIMSRLLGIFGGLGPILTSPVRGILRRVAVALGNPGTAARAIVYG
;
A
#
# COMPACT_ATOMS: atom_id res chain seq x y z
N ASP A 1 -7.78 8.44 -16.21
CA ASP A 1 -8.60 9.37 -15.45
C ASP A 1 -9.51 8.59 -14.49
N PRO A 2 -9.46 8.85 -13.17
CA PRO A 2 -10.34 8.22 -12.19
C PRO A 2 -11.84 8.37 -12.49
N ARG A 3 -12.22 9.33 -13.30
CA ARG A 3 -13.59 9.62 -13.70
C ARG A 3 -13.91 9.16 -15.12
N SER A 4 -13.09 8.29 -15.71
CA SER A 4 -13.44 7.74 -17.02
C SER A 4 -14.78 7.00 -16.95
N ALA A 5 -15.56 7.06 -18.03
CA ALA A 5 -16.86 6.38 -18.09
C ALA A 5 -16.74 4.89 -17.80
N GLU A 6 -15.69 4.26 -18.32
CA GLU A 6 -15.37 2.85 -18.07
C GLU A 6 -15.22 2.57 -16.57
N ARG A 7 -14.37 3.36 -15.85
CA ARG A 7 -14.15 3.16 -14.42
C ARG A 7 -15.39 3.40 -13.59
N LEU A 8 -16.16 4.43 -13.93
CA LEU A 8 -17.41 4.74 -13.23
C LEU A 8 -18.44 3.61 -13.41
N ALA A 9 -18.53 3.02 -14.61
CA ALA A 9 -19.40 1.88 -14.87
C ALA A 9 -18.99 0.65 -14.06
N LEU A 10 -17.70 0.30 -14.05
CA LEU A 10 -17.17 -0.80 -13.23
C LEU A 10 -17.41 -0.59 -11.73
N ASN A 11 -17.16 0.61 -11.22
CA ASN A 11 -17.43 0.95 -9.82
C ASN A 11 -18.92 0.82 -9.49
N ARG A 12 -19.82 1.30 -10.37
CA ARG A 12 -21.27 1.15 -10.18
C ARG A 12 -21.66 -0.33 -10.15
N GLY A 13 -21.22 -1.12 -11.14
CA GLY A 13 -21.46 -2.56 -11.15
C GLY A 13 -20.99 -3.25 -9.88
N LYS A 14 -19.80 -2.88 -9.38
CA LYS A 14 -19.29 -3.40 -8.10
C LYS A 14 -20.17 -2.97 -6.91
N TRP A 15 -20.57 -1.69 -6.86
CA TRP A 15 -21.44 -1.20 -5.79
C TRP A 15 -22.76 -1.93 -5.74
N ASP A 16 -23.37 -2.17 -6.90
CA ASP A 16 -24.66 -2.86 -7.01
C ASP A 16 -24.59 -4.34 -6.58
N THR A 17 -23.41 -4.95 -6.66
CA THR A 17 -23.18 -6.34 -6.20
C THR A 17 -22.76 -6.46 -4.73
N LEU A 18 -22.47 -5.35 -4.03
CA LEU A 18 -22.17 -5.40 -2.61
C LEU A 18 -23.44 -5.72 -1.81
N PRO A 19 -23.31 -6.54 -0.73
CA PRO A 19 -24.39 -6.71 0.24
C PRO A 19 -24.77 -5.36 0.86
N ASP A 20 -26.05 -5.16 1.23
CA ASP A 20 -26.54 -3.91 1.82
C ASP A 20 -25.73 -3.47 3.04
N ILE A 21 -25.36 -4.41 3.90
CA ILE A 21 -24.52 -4.17 5.08
C ILE A 21 -23.14 -3.58 4.74
N ALA A 22 -22.62 -3.81 3.55
CA ALA A 22 -21.35 -3.28 3.09
C ALA A 22 -21.49 -1.92 2.35
N ARG A 23 -22.69 -1.50 1.96
CA ARG A 23 -22.94 -0.24 1.26
C ARG A 23 -23.02 0.95 2.23
N THR A 24 -21.96 1.19 2.96
CA THR A 24 -21.86 2.24 3.97
C THR A 24 -21.22 3.52 3.43
N PRO A 25 -21.36 4.68 4.10
CA PRO A 25 -20.64 5.91 3.74
C PRO A 25 -19.10 5.74 3.67
N GLN A 26 -18.54 4.84 4.46
CA GLN A 26 -17.11 4.56 4.53
C GLN A 26 -16.60 3.62 3.42
N GLN A 27 -17.49 2.94 2.72
CA GLN A 27 -17.10 1.94 1.72
C GLN A 27 -16.42 2.58 0.51
N ALA A 28 -15.19 2.16 0.23
CA ALA A 28 -14.41 2.60 -0.93
C ALA A 28 -14.60 1.69 -2.15
N ALA A 29 -14.84 0.39 -1.96
CA ALA A 29 -15.14 -0.52 -3.06
C ALA A 29 -16.47 -0.14 -3.73
N GLY A 30 -16.47 -0.08 -5.05
CA GLY A 30 -17.62 0.36 -5.82
C GLY A 30 -17.76 1.88 -5.97
N ARG A 31 -16.91 2.68 -5.30
CA ARG A 31 -16.85 4.14 -5.47
C ARG A 31 -15.46 4.61 -5.86
N ALA A 32 -14.47 4.35 -5.04
CA ALA A 32 -13.09 4.74 -5.30
C ALA A 32 -12.38 3.77 -6.23
N GLN A 33 -12.69 2.50 -6.12
CA GLN A 33 -12.09 1.42 -6.91
C GLN A 33 -12.96 0.16 -6.85
N VAL A 34 -12.76 -0.73 -7.82
CA VAL A 34 -13.51 -2.01 -7.90
C VAL A 34 -13.04 -2.97 -6.79
N ALA A 35 -11.74 -2.99 -6.50
CA ALA A 35 -11.12 -3.81 -5.45
C ALA A 35 -9.98 -3.05 -4.78
N CYS A 36 -9.49 -3.52 -3.63
CA CYS A 36 -8.37 -2.88 -2.94
C CYS A 36 -7.06 -2.94 -3.77
N GLY A 37 -6.85 -4.00 -4.53
CA GLY A 37 -5.75 -4.21 -5.46
C GLY A 37 -5.78 -5.64 -5.97
N ALA A 38 -5.05 -5.91 -7.04
CA ALA A 38 -4.76 -7.26 -7.48
C ALA A 38 -3.33 -7.63 -7.10
N THR A 39 -3.12 -8.85 -6.65
CA THR A 39 -1.81 -9.45 -6.47
C THR A 39 -1.51 -10.30 -7.69
N HIS A 40 -0.39 -10.06 -8.34
CA HIS A 40 0.02 -10.76 -9.54
C HIS A 40 1.39 -11.42 -9.34
N GLY A 41 1.42 -12.74 -9.38
CA GLY A 41 2.65 -13.53 -9.29
C GLY A 41 3.45 -13.42 -10.58
N VAL A 42 4.66 -12.89 -10.50
CA VAL A 42 5.57 -12.75 -11.65
C VAL A 42 6.74 -13.71 -11.53
N VAL A 43 7.28 -13.87 -10.32
CA VAL A 43 8.43 -14.70 -10.01
C VAL A 43 8.13 -15.48 -8.73
N GLU A 44 8.11 -16.80 -8.81
CA GLU A 44 7.85 -17.65 -7.63
C GLU A 44 9.10 -17.79 -6.72
N ARG A 45 10.28 -17.86 -7.31
CA ARG A 45 11.53 -18.00 -6.55
C ARG A 45 11.84 -16.79 -5.68
N CYS A 46 12.46 -17.04 -4.53
CA CYS A 46 12.83 -16.00 -3.57
C CYS A 46 14.25 -16.25 -3.03
N ASN A 47 14.97 -15.17 -2.76
CA ASN A 47 16.29 -15.21 -2.12
C ASN A 47 16.22 -15.26 -0.59
N TYR A 48 15.02 -15.26 -0.01
CA TYR A 48 14.77 -15.39 1.43
C TYR A 48 13.99 -16.67 1.75
N ALA A 49 14.13 -17.10 3.02
CA ALA A 49 13.41 -18.23 3.59
C ALA A 49 12.61 -17.77 4.82
N CYS A 50 11.71 -16.79 4.63
CA CYS A 50 10.90 -16.23 5.71
C CYS A 50 10.10 -17.32 6.44
N THR A 51 9.99 -17.22 7.78
CA THR A 51 9.23 -18.17 8.59
C THR A 51 7.74 -18.04 8.40
N ALA A 52 7.26 -16.83 8.09
CA ALA A 52 5.88 -16.58 7.68
C ALA A 52 5.86 -16.24 6.18
N CYS A 53 5.51 -17.20 5.35
CA CYS A 53 5.52 -17.04 3.89
C CYS A 53 4.41 -17.86 3.25
N TYR A 54 3.60 -17.21 2.41
CA TYR A 54 2.51 -17.86 1.69
C TYR A 54 2.97 -18.76 0.53
N LEU A 55 4.25 -18.67 0.13
CA LEU A 55 4.81 -19.56 -0.88
C LEU A 55 5.05 -20.95 -0.31
N THR A 56 4.98 -21.93 -1.18
CA THR A 56 5.33 -23.33 -0.86
C THR A 56 6.85 -23.55 -0.93
N ASP A 57 7.33 -24.70 -0.44
CA ASP A 57 8.73 -25.08 -0.56
C ASP A 57 9.17 -25.35 -2.01
N GLU A 58 8.21 -25.59 -2.89
CA GLU A 58 8.43 -25.81 -4.32
C GLU A 58 8.64 -24.49 -5.10
N ALA A 59 8.35 -23.34 -4.51
CA ALA A 59 8.40 -22.05 -5.20
C ALA A 59 9.77 -21.79 -5.88
N ASN A 60 10.87 -22.15 -5.23
CA ASN A 60 12.21 -21.98 -5.81
C ASN A 60 12.54 -22.94 -6.97
N LYS A 61 11.69 -23.93 -7.23
CA LYS A 61 11.83 -24.89 -8.35
C LYS A 61 10.94 -24.50 -9.53
N THR A 62 10.02 -23.56 -9.33
CA THR A 62 9.12 -23.07 -10.38
C THR A 62 9.87 -22.12 -11.31
N PRO A 63 9.85 -22.32 -12.62
CA PRO A 63 10.46 -21.39 -13.57
C PRO A 63 9.72 -20.05 -13.56
N ASP A 64 10.46 -18.98 -13.88
CA ASP A 64 9.85 -17.65 -14.03
C ASP A 64 8.87 -17.67 -15.20
N LEU A 65 7.79 -16.90 -15.10
CA LEU A 65 6.82 -16.77 -16.16
C LEU A 65 7.42 -16.04 -17.38
N PRO A 66 7.18 -16.52 -18.60
CA PRO A 66 7.54 -15.78 -19.81
C PRO A 66 6.86 -14.41 -19.84
N PHE A 67 7.54 -13.41 -20.40
CA PHE A 67 7.01 -12.03 -20.48
C PHE A 67 5.61 -11.97 -21.12
N GLU A 68 5.39 -12.74 -22.19
CA GLU A 68 4.13 -12.80 -22.92
C GLU A 68 2.98 -13.32 -22.05
N GLU A 69 3.26 -14.26 -21.16
CA GLU A 69 2.27 -14.76 -20.20
C GLU A 69 1.95 -13.73 -19.12
N VAL A 70 2.97 -13.06 -18.57
CA VAL A 70 2.79 -11.94 -17.62
C VAL A 70 1.93 -10.85 -18.25
N VAL A 71 2.18 -10.49 -19.49
CA VAL A 71 1.42 -9.49 -20.26
C VAL A 71 -0.03 -9.92 -20.43
N ALA A 72 -0.30 -11.17 -20.85
CA ALA A 72 -1.65 -11.66 -21.01
C ALA A 72 -2.46 -11.62 -19.70
N GLN A 73 -1.82 -11.96 -18.58
CA GLN A 73 -2.46 -11.88 -17.26
C GLN A 73 -2.71 -10.42 -16.83
N LEU A 74 -1.82 -9.48 -17.14
CA LEU A 74 -2.04 -8.06 -16.89
C LEU A 74 -3.20 -7.50 -17.72
N ASP A 75 -3.38 -7.95 -18.96
CA ASP A 75 -4.51 -7.56 -19.81
C ASP A 75 -5.84 -8.03 -19.21
N GLU A 76 -5.91 -9.26 -18.70
CA GLU A 76 -7.11 -9.76 -18.02
C GLU A 76 -7.38 -8.97 -16.73
N LEU A 77 -6.37 -8.65 -15.94
CA LEU A 77 -6.53 -7.78 -14.76
C LEU A 77 -7.06 -6.40 -15.15
N ARG A 78 -6.53 -5.82 -16.23
CA ARG A 78 -6.97 -4.53 -16.75
C ARG A 78 -8.45 -4.57 -17.18
N LYS A 79 -8.85 -5.64 -17.85
CA LYS A 79 -10.22 -5.84 -18.31
C LYS A 79 -11.22 -5.93 -17.13
N HIS A 80 -10.86 -6.69 -16.09
CA HIS A 80 -11.76 -6.91 -14.95
C HIS A 80 -11.77 -5.77 -13.91
N LEU A 81 -10.64 -5.10 -13.71
CA LEU A 81 -10.49 -4.09 -12.67
C LEU A 81 -10.56 -2.65 -13.18
N GLY A 82 -10.46 -2.49 -14.50
CA GLY A 82 -10.56 -1.19 -15.16
C GLY A 82 -9.30 -0.31 -15.07
N PRO A 83 -9.38 0.91 -15.62
CA PRO A 83 -8.28 1.84 -15.65
C PRO A 83 -7.89 2.31 -14.23
N MET A 84 -6.60 2.54 -14.03
CA MET A 84 -5.99 2.96 -12.76
C MET A 84 -6.09 1.90 -11.63
N ALA A 85 -6.41 0.66 -11.98
CA ALA A 85 -6.40 -0.42 -11.01
C ALA A 85 -4.99 -0.65 -10.47
N LYS A 86 -4.88 -0.89 -9.18
CA LYS A 86 -3.62 -1.18 -8.51
C LYS A 86 -3.27 -2.64 -8.72
N VAL A 87 -2.04 -2.90 -9.17
CA VAL A 87 -1.51 -4.25 -9.35
C VAL A 87 -0.21 -4.37 -8.57
N GLN A 88 -0.16 -5.33 -7.67
CA GLN A 88 1.03 -5.69 -6.91
C GLN A 88 1.80 -6.75 -7.68
N LEU A 89 2.97 -6.40 -8.22
CA LEU A 89 3.88 -7.33 -8.84
C LEU A 89 4.69 -8.03 -7.74
N THR A 90 4.49 -9.33 -7.58
CA THR A 90 4.98 -10.09 -6.43
C THR A 90 5.11 -11.59 -6.76
N ALA A 91 4.89 -12.43 -5.87
CA ALA A 91 4.98 -13.83 -5.51
C ALA A 91 6.19 -14.07 -4.63
N GLY A 92 7.35 -14.48 -5.16
CA GLY A 92 8.58 -14.60 -4.39
C GLY A 92 9.29 -13.25 -4.25
N GLU A 93 10.38 -13.06 -4.99
CA GLU A 93 11.13 -11.79 -5.00
C GLU A 93 11.31 -11.31 -6.45
N VAL A 94 10.46 -10.41 -6.87
CA VAL A 94 10.43 -9.93 -8.27
C VAL A 94 11.70 -9.20 -8.68
N THR A 95 12.47 -8.66 -7.74
CA THR A 95 13.76 -8.00 -8.04
C THR A 95 14.89 -9.00 -8.32
N LEU A 96 14.61 -10.30 -8.32
CA LEU A 96 15.52 -11.31 -8.88
C LEU A 96 15.57 -11.27 -10.42
N LEU A 97 14.54 -10.72 -11.07
CA LEU A 97 14.64 -10.32 -12.47
C LEU A 97 15.68 -9.22 -12.63
N GLU A 98 16.24 -9.10 -13.82
CA GLU A 98 17.07 -7.95 -14.14
C GLU A 98 16.21 -6.68 -14.22
N PRO A 99 16.78 -5.48 -13.94
CA PRO A 99 15.98 -4.25 -13.89
C PRO A 99 15.30 -3.93 -15.24
N GLU A 100 15.88 -4.37 -16.35
CA GLU A 100 15.30 -4.23 -17.69
C GLU A 100 14.06 -5.12 -17.87
N GLU A 101 14.11 -6.36 -17.39
CA GLU A 101 12.99 -7.30 -17.47
C GLU A 101 11.81 -6.85 -16.61
N LEU A 102 12.06 -6.59 -15.32
CA LEU A 102 11.03 -6.05 -14.42
C LEU A 102 10.51 -4.69 -14.91
N GLY A 103 11.42 -3.87 -15.44
CA GLY A 103 11.09 -2.57 -16.01
C GLY A 103 10.15 -2.66 -17.21
N ARG A 104 10.34 -3.64 -18.09
CA ARG A 104 9.44 -3.89 -19.22
C ARG A 104 8.03 -4.23 -18.75
N ILE A 105 7.91 -5.06 -17.71
CA ILE A 105 6.61 -5.42 -17.09
C ILE A 105 5.93 -4.17 -16.51
N VAL A 106 6.67 -3.36 -15.74
CA VAL A 106 6.18 -2.09 -15.16
C VAL A 106 5.70 -1.14 -16.26
N ARG A 107 6.50 -0.98 -17.32
CA ARG A 107 6.17 -0.11 -18.46
C ARG A 107 4.92 -0.59 -19.17
N TYR A 108 4.81 -1.90 -19.42
CA TYR A 108 3.64 -2.48 -20.05
C TYR A 108 2.37 -2.27 -19.21
N ALA A 109 2.40 -2.64 -17.94
CA ALA A 109 1.25 -2.44 -17.06
C ALA A 109 0.77 -0.98 -17.06
N ARG A 110 1.70 -0.03 -17.08
CA ARG A 110 1.36 1.40 -17.16
C ARG A 110 0.82 1.82 -18.52
N SER A 111 1.31 1.24 -19.61
CA SER A 111 0.84 1.57 -20.97
C SER A 111 -0.61 1.19 -21.19
N ILE A 112 -1.06 0.09 -20.58
CA ILE A 112 -2.46 -0.34 -20.61
C ILE A 112 -3.33 0.33 -19.53
N GLY A 113 -2.76 1.28 -18.77
CA GLY A 113 -3.48 2.08 -17.78
C GLY A 113 -3.64 1.43 -16.40
N LEU A 114 -2.87 0.41 -16.06
CA LEU A 114 -2.74 -0.08 -14.69
C LEU A 114 -1.79 0.80 -13.86
N ASP A 115 -1.83 0.63 -12.54
CA ASP A 115 -1.00 1.33 -11.57
C ASP A 115 -0.14 0.31 -10.78
N PRO A 116 0.98 -0.17 -11.38
CA PRO A 116 1.79 -1.22 -10.79
C PRO A 116 2.57 -0.75 -9.56
N MET A 117 2.69 -1.65 -8.58
CA MET A 117 3.51 -1.54 -7.39
C MET A 117 4.41 -2.77 -7.29
N VAL A 118 5.70 -2.57 -7.14
CA VAL A 118 6.67 -3.66 -6.90
C VAL A 118 6.69 -3.99 -5.41
N MET A 119 6.41 -5.26 -5.08
CA MET A 119 6.50 -5.80 -3.73
C MET A 119 7.85 -6.51 -3.59
N THR A 120 8.66 -6.15 -2.59
CA THR A 120 10.03 -6.65 -2.49
C THR A 120 10.54 -6.69 -1.05
N ASN A 121 11.46 -7.60 -0.76
CA ASN A 121 12.26 -7.55 0.46
C ASN A 121 13.37 -6.48 0.39
N GLY A 122 13.60 -5.93 -0.79
CA GLY A 122 14.51 -4.83 -1.05
C GLY A 122 16.00 -5.19 -1.08
N GLN A 123 16.39 -6.44 -0.83
CA GLN A 123 17.83 -6.82 -0.76
C GLN A 123 18.58 -6.44 -2.05
N ARG A 124 17.97 -6.65 -3.20
CA ARG A 124 18.58 -6.31 -4.50
C ARG A 124 18.83 -4.81 -4.69
N PHE A 125 18.04 -3.95 -4.09
CA PHE A 125 18.28 -2.51 -4.12
C PHE A 125 19.54 -2.11 -3.33
N VAL A 126 19.88 -2.92 -2.31
CA VAL A 126 21.13 -2.75 -1.55
C VAL A 126 22.31 -3.33 -2.30
N ASP A 127 22.13 -4.54 -2.87
CA ASP A 127 23.20 -5.32 -3.51
C ASP A 127 23.62 -4.78 -4.87
N ARG A 128 22.70 -4.09 -5.57
CA ARG A 128 22.91 -3.53 -6.91
C ARG A 128 22.55 -2.04 -6.92
N PRO A 129 23.52 -1.16 -6.65
CA PRO A 129 23.34 0.28 -6.82
C PRO A 129 22.83 0.61 -8.22
N GLY A 130 21.89 1.54 -8.33
CA GLY A 130 21.26 1.91 -9.60
C GLY A 130 20.03 1.10 -9.99
N TYR A 131 19.78 -0.05 -9.37
CA TYR A 131 18.62 -0.90 -9.72
C TYR A 131 17.28 -0.15 -9.58
N LEU A 132 17.04 0.44 -8.41
CA LEU A 132 15.79 1.18 -8.16
C LEU A 132 15.73 2.47 -8.97
N GLU A 133 16.87 3.15 -9.11
CA GLU A 133 17.02 4.36 -9.92
C GLU A 133 16.64 4.10 -11.39
N THR A 134 17.09 2.98 -11.96
CA THR A 134 16.72 2.55 -13.33
C THR A 134 15.20 2.30 -13.43
N LEU A 135 14.62 1.54 -12.52
CA LEU A 135 13.17 1.29 -12.54
C LEU A 135 12.35 2.59 -12.47
N VAL A 136 12.76 3.54 -11.65
CA VAL A 136 12.05 4.80 -11.45
C VAL A 136 12.32 5.77 -12.59
N GLY A 137 13.57 5.97 -12.97
CA GLY A 137 14.01 6.95 -13.97
C GLY A 137 13.63 6.54 -15.39
N GLU A 138 13.97 5.30 -15.77
CA GLU A 138 13.82 4.83 -17.15
C GLU A 138 12.46 4.16 -17.41
N TYR A 139 12.02 3.28 -16.50
CA TYR A 139 10.79 2.51 -16.67
C TYR A 139 9.56 3.15 -16.02
N GLY A 140 9.78 4.21 -15.22
CA GLY A 140 8.72 5.02 -14.64
C GLY A 140 7.96 4.31 -13.53
N LEU A 141 8.60 3.42 -12.78
CA LEU A 141 8.04 2.86 -11.55
C LEU A 141 7.69 4.00 -10.58
N ARG A 142 6.49 3.95 -10.01
CA ARG A 142 5.99 4.99 -9.10
C ARG A 142 5.69 4.48 -7.71
N LYS A 143 5.60 3.18 -7.53
CA LYS A 143 5.18 2.56 -6.27
C LYS A 143 6.00 1.33 -5.95
N ILE A 144 6.47 1.28 -4.71
CA ILE A 144 7.09 0.10 -4.12
C ILE A 144 6.45 -0.20 -2.78
N SER A 145 6.47 -1.45 -2.36
CA SER A 145 6.29 -1.83 -0.96
C SER A 145 7.50 -2.64 -0.52
N VAL A 146 8.17 -2.16 0.51
CA VAL A 146 9.32 -2.86 1.08
C VAL A 146 8.86 -3.65 2.28
N HIS A 147 9.15 -4.94 2.27
CA HIS A 147 8.83 -5.85 3.35
C HIS A 147 10.05 -5.98 4.27
N ILE A 148 9.93 -5.54 5.52
CA ILE A 148 11.00 -5.59 6.52
C ILE A 148 10.36 -5.94 7.87
N ASP A 149 10.58 -7.16 8.34
CA ASP A 149 10.08 -7.63 9.63
C ASP A 149 10.87 -8.81 10.20
N LEU A 150 10.54 -9.16 11.41
CA LEU A 150 11.19 -10.22 12.19
C LEU A 150 11.12 -11.60 11.53
N THR A 151 10.11 -11.87 10.69
CA THR A 151 9.92 -13.19 10.08
C THR A 151 10.91 -13.49 8.95
N GLN A 152 11.60 -12.46 8.44
CA GLN A 152 12.51 -12.59 7.32
C GLN A 152 13.78 -13.39 7.70
N ARG A 153 14.23 -14.24 6.77
CA ARG A 153 15.47 -15.01 6.89
C ARG A 153 16.29 -14.87 5.62
N GLY A 154 17.57 -14.53 5.78
CA GLY A 154 18.50 -14.41 4.66
C GLY A 154 18.90 -12.99 4.29
N ARG A 155 18.45 -11.96 5.02
CA ARG A 155 18.90 -10.57 4.81
C ARG A 155 20.38 -10.43 5.09
N ARG A 156 21.12 -9.84 4.15
CA ARG A 156 22.56 -9.60 4.33
C ARG A 156 22.80 -8.68 5.53
N GLY A 157 23.75 -9.06 6.38
CA GLY A 157 24.10 -8.34 7.61
C GLY A 157 23.21 -8.73 8.81
N ILE A 158 21.94 -9.07 8.60
CA ILE A 158 20.99 -9.52 9.65
C ILE A 158 20.20 -10.73 9.12
N PRO A 159 20.83 -11.89 8.94
CA PRO A 159 20.20 -13.04 8.29
C PRO A 159 19.08 -13.67 9.12
N LYS A 160 19.08 -13.45 10.42
CA LYS A 160 18.10 -13.98 11.37
C LYS A 160 17.85 -12.94 12.46
N PRO A 161 17.04 -11.89 12.20
CA PRO A 161 16.75 -10.87 13.19
C PRO A 161 16.02 -11.49 14.38
N LYS A 162 16.26 -10.92 15.57
CA LYS A 162 15.66 -11.35 16.85
C LYS A 162 14.59 -10.39 17.34
N SER A 163 14.52 -9.18 16.78
CA SER A 163 13.54 -8.15 17.14
C SER A 163 13.31 -7.19 15.97
N GLU A 164 12.21 -6.46 16.00
CA GLU A 164 11.96 -5.36 15.07
C GLU A 164 12.95 -4.20 15.30
N ALA A 165 13.43 -4.03 16.55
CA ALA A 165 14.45 -3.04 16.87
C ALA A 165 15.78 -3.27 16.14
N GLU A 166 16.23 -4.52 15.98
CA GLU A 166 17.42 -4.87 15.19
C GLU A 166 17.28 -4.47 13.70
N LEU A 167 16.06 -4.41 13.19
CA LEU A 167 15.77 -4.03 11.80
C LEU A 167 15.63 -2.52 11.59
N ARG A 168 15.66 -1.72 12.64
CA ARG A 168 15.55 -0.25 12.54
C ARG A 168 16.61 0.36 11.60
N PRO A 169 17.90 0.03 11.68
CA PRO A 169 18.89 0.56 10.74
C PRO A 169 18.60 0.20 9.28
N VAL A 170 18.02 -0.97 9.03
CA VAL A 170 17.59 -1.38 7.68
C VAL A 170 16.46 -0.48 7.19
N ARG A 171 15.48 -0.18 8.03
CA ARG A 171 14.37 0.72 7.71
C ARG A 171 14.87 2.14 7.44
N ASP A 172 15.82 2.63 8.24
CA ASP A 172 16.43 3.95 8.07
C ASP A 172 17.18 4.05 6.73
N ASP A 173 17.99 3.03 6.36
CA ASP A 173 18.65 2.97 5.04
C ASP A 173 17.64 3.01 3.90
N PHE A 174 16.52 2.30 4.00
CA PHE A 174 15.48 2.35 2.97
C PHE A 174 14.78 3.72 2.90
N ALA A 175 14.53 4.38 4.02
CA ALA A 175 13.98 5.73 4.02
C ALA A 175 14.90 6.70 3.28
N ASP A 176 16.21 6.64 3.56
CA ASP A 176 17.22 7.49 2.91
C ASP A 176 17.39 7.14 1.43
N ARG A 177 17.35 5.86 1.07
CA ARG A 177 17.38 5.39 -0.32
C ARG A 177 16.21 5.93 -1.12
N ILE A 178 14.98 5.88 -0.58
CA ILE A 178 13.80 6.42 -1.23
C ILE A 178 13.93 7.93 -1.45
N ARG A 179 14.41 8.67 -0.44
CA ARG A 179 14.68 10.11 -0.54
C ARG A 179 15.72 10.39 -1.63
N ARG A 180 16.82 9.63 -1.66
CA ARG A 180 17.88 9.76 -2.65
C ARG A 180 17.36 9.50 -4.06
N VAL A 181 16.68 8.39 -4.32
CA VAL A 181 16.11 8.05 -5.64
C VAL A 181 15.18 9.15 -6.15
N ARG A 182 14.35 9.74 -5.29
CA ARG A 182 13.50 10.87 -5.66
C ARG A 182 14.31 12.10 -6.09
N ARG A 183 15.40 12.41 -5.37
CA ARG A 183 16.28 13.55 -5.72
C ARG A 183 17.02 13.30 -7.04
N GLU A 184 17.63 12.13 -7.19
CA GLU A 184 18.47 11.80 -8.34
C GLU A 184 17.66 11.66 -9.63
N THR A 185 16.49 11.04 -9.56
CA THR A 185 15.65 10.85 -10.76
C THR A 185 14.71 12.02 -11.06
N GLY A 186 14.48 12.92 -10.12
CA GLY A 186 13.46 13.97 -10.22
C GLY A 186 12.03 13.40 -10.31
N ARG A 187 11.83 12.10 -10.06
CA ARG A 187 10.57 11.40 -10.21
C ARG A 187 9.89 11.15 -8.87
N ARG A 188 8.56 11.00 -8.91
CA ARG A 188 7.78 10.60 -7.73
C ARG A 188 7.89 9.10 -7.54
N LEU A 189 8.29 8.69 -6.35
CA LEU A 189 8.26 7.32 -5.88
C LEU A 189 7.46 7.28 -4.57
N HIS A 190 6.38 6.53 -4.52
CA HIS A 190 5.60 6.28 -3.31
C HIS A 190 6.02 4.94 -2.75
N ALA A 191 6.44 4.95 -1.49
CA ALA A 191 6.81 3.73 -0.80
C ALA A 191 5.77 3.38 0.27
N ALA A 192 5.50 2.09 0.38
CA ALA A 192 4.84 1.45 1.50
C ALA A 192 5.86 0.62 2.28
N HIS A 193 5.63 0.47 3.56
CA HIS A 193 6.33 -0.47 4.43
C HIS A 193 5.33 -1.55 4.87
N THR A 194 5.66 -2.80 4.64
CA THR A 194 4.85 -3.95 5.05
C THR A 194 5.58 -4.73 6.13
N VAL A 195 4.83 -5.13 7.16
CA VAL A 195 5.32 -5.89 8.32
C VAL A 195 4.37 -7.06 8.55
N THR A 196 4.89 -8.28 8.51
CA THR A 196 4.17 -9.45 9.00
C THR A 196 4.21 -9.43 10.52
N VAL A 197 3.04 -9.50 11.13
CA VAL A 197 2.91 -9.53 12.59
C VAL A 197 2.68 -10.97 13.04
N THR A 198 3.52 -11.42 13.95
CA THR A 198 3.41 -12.67 14.69
C THR A 198 3.29 -12.35 16.18
N ARG A 199 3.12 -13.35 17.03
CA ARG A 199 3.17 -13.13 18.48
C ARG A 199 4.53 -12.60 18.94
N GLU A 200 5.61 -13.01 18.27
CA GLU A 200 6.97 -12.62 18.63
C GLU A 200 7.23 -11.12 18.50
N ASN A 201 6.58 -10.44 17.52
CA ASN A 201 6.80 -9.01 17.28
C ASN A 201 5.58 -8.12 17.54
N LEU A 202 4.47 -8.68 18.07
CA LEU A 202 3.25 -7.91 18.35
C LEU A 202 3.52 -6.71 19.27
N ASP A 203 4.34 -6.89 20.29
CA ASP A 203 4.65 -5.83 21.25
C ASP A 203 5.54 -4.72 20.65
N GLU A 204 6.27 -5.01 19.57
CA GLU A 204 7.11 -4.04 18.86
C GLU A 204 6.36 -3.27 17.75
N VAL A 205 5.10 -3.62 17.45
CA VAL A 205 4.28 -2.94 16.44
C VAL A 205 4.14 -1.44 16.73
N ALA A 206 4.02 -1.06 18.01
CA ALA A 206 3.93 0.34 18.41
C ALA A 206 5.17 1.14 18.02
N ASP A 207 6.37 0.57 18.20
CA ASP A 207 7.62 1.24 17.87
C ASP A 207 7.82 1.37 16.35
N VAL A 208 7.41 0.34 15.58
CA VAL A 208 7.43 0.43 14.11
C VAL A 208 6.44 1.47 13.59
N ALA A 209 5.25 1.58 14.21
CA ALA A 209 4.27 2.60 13.85
C ALA A 209 4.80 4.02 14.13
N ARG A 210 5.42 4.23 15.29
CA ARG A 210 6.07 5.51 15.65
C ARG A 210 7.20 5.85 14.69
N TRP A 211 8.08 4.89 14.39
CA TRP A 211 9.13 5.05 13.41
C TRP A 211 8.59 5.49 12.04
N SER A 212 7.48 4.91 11.60
CA SER A 212 6.87 5.24 10.30
C SER A 212 6.36 6.69 10.25
N LEU A 213 5.85 7.23 11.36
CA LEU A 213 5.48 8.64 11.45
C LEU A 213 6.69 9.57 11.34
N ASP A 214 7.86 9.16 11.88
CA ASP A 214 9.10 9.92 11.75
C ASP A 214 9.63 9.93 10.31
N HIS A 215 9.24 8.94 9.50
CA HIS A 215 9.67 8.76 8.12
C HIS A 215 8.51 8.87 7.12
N HIS A 216 7.44 9.60 7.48
CA HIS A 216 6.22 9.77 6.65
C HIS A 216 6.50 10.42 5.28
N ASP A 217 7.58 11.18 5.16
CA ASP A 217 8.03 11.75 3.89
C ASP A 217 8.56 10.68 2.94
N ALA A 218 9.20 9.62 3.47
CA ALA A 218 9.68 8.48 2.70
C ALA A 218 8.57 7.45 2.47
N PHE A 219 7.92 7.01 3.53
CA PHE A 219 6.87 6.00 3.51
C PHE A 219 5.50 6.63 3.75
N ARG A 220 4.59 6.44 2.79
CA ARG A 220 3.23 6.99 2.85
C ARG A 220 2.16 5.98 3.21
N MET A 221 2.53 4.74 3.39
CA MET A 221 1.65 3.67 3.83
C MET A 221 2.45 2.71 4.70
N LEU A 222 1.87 2.37 5.82
CA LEU A 222 2.32 1.29 6.69
C LEU A 222 1.23 0.22 6.69
N SER A 223 1.61 -1.03 6.45
CA SER A 223 0.72 -2.17 6.42
C SER A 223 1.20 -3.22 7.40
N PHE A 224 0.45 -3.47 8.45
CA PHE A 224 0.65 -4.60 9.33
C PHE A 224 -0.26 -5.75 8.90
N GLN A 225 0.31 -6.91 8.70
CA GLN A 225 -0.38 -8.10 8.23
C GLN A 225 -0.23 -9.21 9.27
N PRO A 226 -1.28 -9.51 10.05
CA PRO A 226 -1.26 -10.68 10.92
C PRO A 226 -0.92 -11.92 10.10
N VAL A 227 -0.05 -12.76 10.65
CA VAL A 227 0.34 -14.02 10.02
C VAL A 227 -0.88 -14.95 9.83
N ALA A 228 -0.89 -15.67 8.73
CA ALA A 228 -1.89 -16.69 8.43
C ALA A 228 -1.21 -18.03 8.14
N GLU A 229 -1.89 -19.12 8.46
CA GLU A 229 -1.44 -20.49 8.18
C GLU A 229 -1.60 -20.81 6.69
N VAL A 230 -0.66 -20.35 5.88
CA VAL A 230 -0.62 -20.57 4.45
C VAL A 230 0.81 -20.80 3.97
N GLY A 231 0.97 -21.57 2.90
CA GLY A 231 2.27 -21.85 2.30
C GLY A 231 3.21 -22.55 3.28
N ARG A 232 4.41 -22.00 3.50
CA ARG A 232 5.42 -22.53 4.43
C ARG A 232 5.19 -22.14 5.89
N THR A 233 4.19 -21.36 6.17
CA THR A 233 3.89 -20.91 7.54
C THR A 233 3.27 -22.07 8.31
N THR A 234 4.08 -22.79 9.08
CA THR A 234 3.65 -23.96 9.87
C THR A 234 3.41 -23.65 11.35
N ASP A 235 3.99 -22.56 11.85
CA ASP A 235 4.02 -22.22 13.27
C ASP A 235 3.10 -21.04 13.62
N ALA A 236 2.21 -20.67 12.71
CA ALA A 236 1.22 -19.62 12.95
C ALA A 236 0.06 -20.04 13.85
N THR A 237 0.06 -21.31 14.27
CA THR A 237 -0.99 -21.98 15.02
C THR A 237 -1.31 -21.37 16.37
N ASP A 238 -0.49 -20.46 16.83
CA ASP A 238 -0.83 -19.65 17.99
C ASP A 238 -1.68 -18.43 17.60
N ALA A 239 -2.70 -18.65 16.78
CA ALA A 239 -3.71 -17.63 16.44
C ALA A 239 -4.47 -17.10 17.66
N ASP A 240 -4.45 -17.83 18.77
CA ASP A 240 -5.02 -17.39 20.03
C ASP A 240 -4.28 -16.15 20.56
N GLY A 241 -4.87 -14.97 20.37
CA GLY A 241 -4.35 -13.69 20.82
C GLY A 241 -3.76 -12.80 19.70
N LEU A 242 -3.52 -13.30 18.48
CA LEU A 242 -3.14 -12.48 17.33
C LEU A 242 -4.39 -12.13 16.51
N SER A 243 -5.13 -11.15 16.92
CA SER A 243 -6.29 -10.64 16.19
C SER A 243 -5.97 -9.29 15.52
N LEU A 244 -6.79 -8.90 14.54
CA LEU A 244 -6.72 -7.54 13.97
C LEU A 244 -6.88 -6.48 15.06
N ASP A 245 -7.67 -6.75 16.09
CA ASP A 245 -7.89 -5.82 17.21
C ASP A 245 -6.65 -5.68 18.09
N ALA A 246 -5.92 -6.77 18.33
CA ALA A 246 -4.65 -6.72 19.08
C ALA A 246 -3.61 -5.90 18.34
N VAL A 247 -3.44 -6.14 17.03
CA VAL A 247 -2.52 -5.36 16.19
C VAL A 247 -2.95 -3.90 16.13
N TRP A 248 -4.25 -3.62 15.98
CA TRP A 248 -4.77 -2.26 15.95
C TRP A 248 -4.53 -1.50 17.23
N ALA A 249 -4.66 -2.16 18.38
CA ALA A 249 -4.36 -1.56 19.69
C ALA A 249 -2.90 -1.11 19.79
N ARG A 250 -1.95 -1.91 19.31
CA ARG A 250 -0.53 -1.54 19.26
C ARG A 250 -0.23 -0.41 18.27
N ILE A 251 -0.92 -0.38 17.12
CA ILE A 251 -0.79 0.75 16.18
C ILE A 251 -1.26 2.05 16.84
N ARG A 252 -2.41 2.03 17.53
CA ARG A 252 -2.93 3.19 18.27
C ARG A 252 -1.94 3.69 19.32
N GLU A 253 -1.35 2.77 20.08
CA GLU A 253 -0.30 3.09 21.06
C GLU A 253 0.91 3.79 20.40
N GLY A 254 1.39 3.27 19.27
CA GLY A 254 2.53 3.83 18.55
C GLY A 254 2.25 5.19 17.91
N VAL A 255 1.04 5.38 17.38
CA VAL A 255 0.60 6.65 16.76
C VAL A 255 0.22 7.70 17.81
N GLY A 256 -0.26 7.27 18.99
CA GLY A 256 -0.71 8.15 20.06
C GLY A 256 -2.06 8.81 19.81
N LEU A 257 -2.91 8.22 18.94
CA LEU A 257 -4.25 8.69 18.61
C LEU A 257 -5.27 7.57 18.73
N PRO A 258 -6.56 7.90 18.92
CA PRO A 258 -7.65 6.92 19.00
C PRO A 258 -7.77 6.03 17.76
N LEU A 259 -7.47 6.55 16.58
CA LEU A 259 -7.54 5.94 15.27
C LEU A 259 -8.88 5.27 14.99
N ASN A 260 -9.75 5.99 14.31
CA ASN A 260 -11.06 5.49 13.92
C ASN A 260 -10.92 4.27 12.98
N ARG A 261 -11.24 3.09 13.50
CA ARG A 261 -11.18 1.83 12.73
C ARG A 261 -12.22 1.74 11.62
N ASP A 262 -13.26 2.54 11.71
CA ASP A 262 -14.37 2.58 10.76
C ASP A 262 -14.29 3.77 9.80
N ALA A 263 -13.14 4.46 9.74
CA ALA A 263 -12.95 5.61 8.85
C ALA A 263 -13.08 5.25 7.37
N LEU A 264 -12.57 4.08 6.97
CA LEU A 264 -12.57 3.64 5.57
C LEU A 264 -12.59 2.11 5.46
N HIS A 265 -13.43 1.58 4.56
CA HIS A 265 -13.53 0.15 4.28
C HIS A 265 -13.25 -0.17 2.81
N PHE A 266 -12.57 -1.29 2.56
CA PHE A 266 -12.37 -1.86 1.23
C PHE A 266 -12.99 -3.27 1.18
N GLY A 267 -14.29 -3.36 0.99
CA GLY A 267 -15.02 -4.62 1.02
C GLY A 267 -15.53 -4.96 2.43
N HIS A 268 -15.38 -6.21 2.85
CA HIS A 268 -15.88 -6.64 4.16
C HIS A 268 -15.06 -6.07 5.32
N ARG A 269 -15.73 -5.62 6.38
CA ARG A 269 -15.10 -4.95 7.54
C ARG A 269 -14.07 -5.83 8.28
N ALA A 270 -14.22 -7.14 8.24
CA ALA A 270 -13.29 -8.07 8.86
C ALA A 270 -12.01 -8.33 8.03
N CYS A 271 -11.95 -7.85 6.77
CA CYS A 271 -10.79 -8.08 5.92
C CYS A 271 -9.63 -7.12 6.18
N ASN A 272 -9.95 -5.89 6.54
CA ASN A 272 -8.93 -4.85 6.76
C ASN A 272 -9.48 -3.72 7.62
N ILE A 273 -8.58 -3.05 8.33
CA ILE A 273 -8.81 -1.79 9.04
C ILE A 273 -7.90 -0.75 8.39
N VAL A 274 -8.45 0.38 7.98
CA VAL A 274 -7.69 1.45 7.31
C VAL A 274 -8.05 2.79 7.91
N CYS A 275 -7.04 3.48 8.45
CA CYS A 275 -7.19 4.84 8.95
C CYS A 275 -6.28 5.79 8.18
N PRO A 276 -6.84 6.71 7.35
CA PRO A 276 -6.06 7.76 6.72
C PRO A 276 -5.66 8.82 7.73
N LEU A 277 -4.39 9.23 7.68
CA LEU A 277 -3.83 10.27 8.55
C LEU A 277 -3.28 11.42 7.72
N PHE A 278 -3.37 12.63 8.25
CA PHE A 278 -2.58 13.77 7.83
C PHE A 278 -1.40 13.95 8.78
N VAL A 279 -0.21 14.06 8.22
CA VAL A 279 0.98 14.48 8.97
C VAL A 279 1.34 15.86 8.49
N VAL A 280 1.19 16.83 9.36
CA VAL A 280 1.47 18.24 9.08
C VAL A 280 2.75 18.63 9.81
N SER A 281 3.74 19.17 9.07
CA SER A 281 4.99 19.65 9.63
C SER A 281 5.12 21.14 9.34
N VAL A 282 5.34 21.94 10.39
CA VAL A 282 5.57 23.40 10.31
C VAL A 282 6.81 23.72 11.14
N GLY A 283 7.92 23.99 10.49
CA GLY A 283 9.22 24.07 11.16
C GLY A 283 9.55 22.76 11.87
N ASP A 284 9.90 22.83 13.13
CA ASP A 284 10.23 21.66 13.96
C ASP A 284 9.01 21.00 14.61
N ARG A 285 7.83 21.55 14.40
CA ARG A 285 6.58 21.00 14.93
C ARG A 285 5.97 20.04 13.94
N ARG A 286 5.57 18.87 14.43
CA ARG A 286 4.80 17.87 13.68
C ARG A 286 3.51 17.58 14.42
N GLU A 287 2.42 17.58 13.69
CA GLU A 287 1.10 17.20 14.17
C GLU A 287 0.54 16.08 13.29
N VAL A 288 -0.06 15.09 13.92
CA VAL A 288 -0.71 13.97 13.25
C VAL A 288 -2.21 14.09 13.52
N LEU A 289 -3.00 14.10 12.45
CA LEU A 289 -4.45 14.27 12.50
C LEU A 289 -5.14 13.12 11.79
N GLU A 290 -6.21 12.61 12.37
CA GLU A 290 -7.09 11.67 11.69
C GLU A 290 -7.92 12.39 10.62
N CYS A 291 -8.03 11.79 9.43
CA CYS A 291 -8.89 12.35 8.37
C CYS A 291 -10.37 12.33 8.76
N VAL A 292 -10.78 11.34 9.54
CA VAL A 292 -12.14 11.17 10.05
C VAL A 292 -12.03 10.60 11.48
N PRO A 293 -11.98 11.46 12.50
CA PRO A 293 -12.03 11.02 13.89
C PRO A 293 -13.30 10.21 14.21
N GLU A 294 -13.25 9.41 15.26
CA GLU A 294 -14.42 8.67 15.74
C GLU A 294 -15.53 9.66 16.19
N GLY A 295 -16.77 9.41 15.75
CA GLY A 295 -17.91 10.28 16.04
C GLY A 295 -18.00 11.52 15.17
N ASP A 296 -17.07 11.74 14.23
CA ASP A 296 -17.13 12.86 13.29
C ASP A 296 -18.03 12.55 12.08
N GLU A 297 -19.34 12.67 12.25
CA GLU A 297 -20.32 12.42 11.18
C GLU A 297 -20.15 13.37 9.98
N ARG A 298 -19.71 14.62 10.22
CA ARG A 298 -19.47 15.59 9.15
C ARG A 298 -18.24 15.20 8.32
N GLY A 299 -17.13 14.84 8.97
CA GLY A 299 -15.93 14.35 8.30
C GLY A 299 -16.23 13.10 7.48
N LEU A 300 -17.04 12.20 8.01
CA LEU A 300 -17.49 11.01 7.31
C LEU A 300 -18.29 11.34 6.05
N GLU A 301 -19.22 12.28 6.15
CA GLU A 301 -20.01 12.71 4.99
C GLU A 301 -19.12 13.37 3.91
N ILE A 302 -18.19 14.24 4.30
CA ILE A 302 -17.22 14.86 3.38
C ILE A 302 -16.37 13.78 2.71
N MET A 303 -15.82 12.84 3.48
CA MET A 303 -15.05 11.72 2.96
C MET A 303 -15.86 10.90 1.96
N SER A 304 -17.10 10.54 2.31
CA SER A 304 -18.02 9.81 1.44
C SER A 304 -18.24 10.50 0.12
N ARG A 305 -18.47 11.81 0.13
CA ARG A 305 -18.64 12.64 -1.09
C ARG A 305 -17.35 12.70 -1.91
N LEU A 306 -16.20 12.88 -1.26
CA LEU A 306 -14.89 12.88 -1.94
C LEU A 306 -14.61 11.55 -2.61
N LEU A 307 -14.91 10.43 -1.95
CA LEU A 307 -14.80 9.10 -2.55
C LEU A 307 -15.69 8.96 -3.81
N GLY A 308 -16.92 9.47 -3.76
CA GLY A 308 -17.83 9.44 -4.90
C GLY A 308 -17.40 10.34 -6.07
N ILE A 309 -16.94 11.56 -5.77
CA ILE A 309 -16.57 12.55 -6.80
C ILE A 309 -15.21 12.22 -7.44
N PHE A 310 -14.21 11.86 -6.63
CA PHE A 310 -12.82 11.73 -7.07
C PHE A 310 -12.37 10.30 -7.31
N GLY A 311 -13.18 9.32 -6.95
CA GLY A 311 -12.79 7.92 -7.04
C GLY A 311 -11.61 7.58 -6.14
N GLY A 312 -11.56 8.16 -4.94
CA GLY A 312 -10.56 7.89 -3.91
C GLY A 312 -9.68 9.09 -3.55
N LEU A 313 -8.99 8.97 -2.40
CA LEU A 313 -8.07 10.01 -1.90
C LEU A 313 -6.72 10.02 -2.63
N GLY A 314 -6.28 8.87 -3.15
CA GLY A 314 -4.97 8.72 -3.79
C GLY A 314 -4.68 9.78 -4.85
N PRO A 315 -5.62 10.11 -5.77
CA PRO A 315 -5.40 11.15 -6.76
C PRO A 315 -5.25 12.56 -6.17
N ILE A 316 -5.85 12.85 -5.02
CA ILE A 316 -5.72 14.15 -4.34
C ILE A 316 -4.33 14.26 -3.73
N LEU A 317 -3.91 13.24 -2.98
CA LEU A 317 -2.67 13.23 -2.25
C LEU A 317 -1.41 13.13 -3.14
N THR A 318 -1.56 12.62 -4.37
CA THR A 318 -0.45 12.37 -5.29
C THR A 318 -0.35 13.37 -6.44
N SER A 319 -1.29 14.32 -6.55
CA SER A 319 -1.32 15.28 -7.64
C SER A 319 -0.38 16.47 -7.39
N PRO A 320 0.21 17.08 -8.44
CA PRO A 320 0.84 18.38 -8.32
C PRO A 320 -0.18 19.44 -7.88
N VAL A 321 0.31 20.54 -7.29
CA VAL A 321 -0.54 21.63 -6.76
C VAL A 321 -1.63 22.05 -7.76
N ARG A 322 -1.30 22.13 -9.06
CA ARG A 322 -2.29 22.42 -10.12
C ARG A 322 -3.40 21.37 -10.22
N GLY A 323 -3.07 20.11 -9.98
CA GLY A 323 -4.06 19.02 -9.95
C GLY A 323 -4.95 19.09 -8.70
N ILE A 324 -4.41 19.52 -7.57
CA ILE A 324 -5.16 19.78 -6.34
C ILE A 324 -6.13 20.95 -6.57
N LEU A 325 -5.62 22.08 -7.06
CA LEU A 325 -6.44 23.27 -7.35
C LEU A 325 -7.59 22.97 -8.33
N ARG A 326 -7.31 22.23 -9.41
CA ARG A 326 -8.36 21.81 -10.36
C ARG A 326 -9.45 20.95 -9.70
N ARG A 327 -9.08 20.11 -8.73
CA ARG A 327 -10.03 19.23 -8.02
C ARG A 327 -10.78 19.97 -6.95
N VAL A 328 -10.14 20.89 -6.25
CA VAL A 328 -10.81 21.84 -5.35
C VAL A 328 -11.82 22.65 -6.13
N ALA A 329 -11.47 23.17 -7.32
CA ALA A 329 -12.41 23.88 -8.18
C ALA A 329 -13.62 23.02 -8.61
N VAL A 330 -13.40 21.73 -8.91
CA VAL A 330 -14.50 20.78 -9.20
C VAL A 330 -15.36 20.50 -7.96
N ALA A 331 -14.75 20.40 -6.78
CA ALA A 331 -15.48 20.23 -5.52
C ALA A 331 -16.29 21.49 -5.17
N LEU A 332 -15.71 22.67 -5.38
CA LEU A 332 -16.38 23.97 -5.17
C LEU A 332 -17.51 24.21 -6.18
N GLY A 333 -17.41 23.64 -7.38
CA GLY A 333 -18.50 23.65 -8.37
C GLY A 333 -19.71 22.78 -7.99
N ASN A 334 -19.61 22.00 -6.91
CA ASN A 334 -20.72 21.26 -6.31
C ASN A 334 -21.18 22.02 -5.04
N PRO A 335 -22.34 22.75 -5.08
CA PRO A 335 -22.73 23.66 -3.99
C PRO A 335 -22.81 22.98 -2.61
N GLY A 336 -23.28 21.74 -2.57
CA GLY A 336 -23.41 20.98 -1.31
C GLY A 336 -22.06 20.61 -0.68
N THR A 337 -21.04 20.33 -1.48
CA THR A 337 -19.69 19.97 -1.01
C THR A 337 -18.90 21.23 -0.63
N ALA A 338 -19.06 22.32 -1.38
CA ALA A 338 -18.41 23.60 -1.10
C ALA A 338 -18.89 24.20 0.24
N ALA A 339 -20.19 24.24 0.47
CA ALA A 339 -20.75 24.79 1.70
C ALA A 339 -20.28 24.03 2.96
N ARG A 340 -20.10 22.72 2.86
CA ARG A 340 -19.67 21.88 3.98
C ARG A 340 -18.16 21.91 4.21
N ALA A 341 -17.34 22.00 3.17
CA ALA A 341 -15.90 22.17 3.29
C ALA A 341 -15.52 23.52 3.94
N ILE A 342 -16.26 24.58 3.66
CA ILE A 342 -16.06 25.92 4.26
C ILE A 342 -16.44 25.94 5.75
N VAL A 343 -17.43 25.16 6.16
CA VAL A 343 -17.86 25.09 7.56
C VAL A 343 -16.92 24.21 8.41
N TYR A 344 -16.12 23.35 7.77
CA TYR A 344 -15.20 22.41 8.43
C TYR A 344 -13.78 22.98 8.57
N GLY A 345 -13.38 23.95 7.77
CA GLY A 345 -12.10 24.70 7.88
C GLY A 345 -12.27 25.92 8.75
#